data_46e4e22ef07ef4a3adfa89a087a1ff5f
#
_entry.id   46e4e22ef07ef4a3adfa89a087a1ff5f
#
_cell.length_a   1.000
_cell.length_b   1.000
_cell.length_c   1.000
_cell.angle_alpha   90.00
_cell.angle_beta   90.00
_cell.angle_gamma   90.00
#
_symmetry.space_group_name_H-M   'P 1'
#
loop_
_entity.id
_entity.type
_entity.pdbx_description
1 polymer ?
#
loop_
_entity_poly.entity_id
_entity_poly.type
_entity_poly.pdbx_seq_one_letter_code
_entity_poly.pdbx_strand_id
1 'polypeptide(L)'
;QVQLQESGGGLVQAGDSLRLSCAASGGTFSSYAVGWFRQAPGKEREFVAAVSWSGDSTYYADSVEGRFTISRDNAKNTVYLQMNSLKPEDTAVYYCAAGDWLVDQYDYWGQGTQVTVSS
;
A
#
# COMPACT_ATOMS: atom_id res chain seq x y z
N GLN A 1 -2.87 -11.91 -15.52
CA GLN A 1 -3.72 -12.24 -14.38
C GLN A 1 -2.91 -12.23 -13.10
N VAL A 2 -2.94 -11.12 -12.39
CA VAL A 2 -2.25 -10.99 -11.11
C VAL A 2 -3.29 -10.98 -10.00
N GLN A 3 -3.05 -11.77 -8.95
CA GLN A 3 -3.84 -11.73 -7.73
C GLN A 3 -3.00 -11.13 -6.62
N LEU A 4 -3.60 -10.23 -5.85
CA LEU A 4 -2.89 -9.50 -4.81
C LEU A 4 -3.54 -9.80 -3.46
N GLN A 5 -2.71 -9.99 -2.43
CA GLN A 5 -3.18 -10.24 -1.08
C GLN A 5 -2.39 -9.37 -0.10
N GLU A 6 -3.10 -8.51 0.59
CA GLU A 6 -2.51 -7.67 1.64
C GLU A 6 -2.45 -8.41 2.96
N SER A 7 -1.49 -8.05 3.79
CA SER A 7 -1.37 -8.54 5.16
C SER A 7 -0.61 -7.52 6.00
N GLY A 8 -0.63 -7.72 7.31
CA GLY A 8 0.13 -6.89 8.24
C GLY A 8 -0.68 -5.84 8.97
N GLY A 9 -1.96 -5.71 8.67
CA GLY A 9 -2.82 -4.76 9.37
C GLY A 9 -3.10 -5.18 10.81
N GLY A 10 -3.75 -4.30 11.54
CA GLY A 10 -4.13 -4.57 12.92
C GLY A 10 -4.43 -3.31 13.68
N LEU A 11 -4.56 -3.47 15.00
CA LEU A 11 -4.84 -2.38 15.93
C LEU A 11 -3.53 -1.96 16.59
N VAL A 12 -3.21 -0.69 16.50
CA VAL A 12 -2.01 -0.12 17.11
C VAL A 12 -2.36 1.21 17.77
N GLN A 13 -1.41 1.76 18.51
CA GLN A 13 -1.56 3.06 19.16
C GLN A 13 -0.87 4.13 18.36
N ALA A 14 -1.33 5.37 18.53
CA ALA A 14 -0.70 6.52 17.88
C ALA A 14 0.79 6.55 18.23
N GLY A 15 1.62 6.83 17.25
CA GLY A 15 3.07 6.82 17.38
C GLY A 15 3.72 5.49 17.01
N ASP A 16 2.96 4.42 16.96
CA ASP A 16 3.48 3.09 16.61
C ASP A 16 3.79 2.99 15.12
N SER A 17 4.43 1.88 14.74
CA SER A 17 4.75 1.55 13.37
C SER A 17 4.09 0.23 12.98
N LEU A 18 3.77 0.09 11.70
CA LEU A 18 3.32 -1.15 11.10
C LEU A 18 4.00 -1.31 9.74
N ARG A 19 4.16 -2.55 9.30
CA ARG A 19 4.58 -2.82 7.93
C ARG A 19 3.53 -3.68 7.25
N LEU A 20 2.91 -3.15 6.21
CA LEU A 20 1.98 -3.90 5.38
C LEU A 20 2.74 -4.59 4.25
N SER A 21 2.25 -5.75 3.84
CA SER A 21 2.79 -6.50 2.72
C SER A 21 1.70 -6.72 1.69
N CYS A 22 2.08 -6.71 0.43
CA CYS A 22 1.21 -7.04 -0.68
C CYS A 22 1.91 -8.14 -1.47
N ALA A 23 1.40 -9.36 -1.38
CA ALA A 23 1.97 -10.51 -2.07
C ALA A 23 1.21 -10.75 -3.36
N ALA A 24 1.93 -10.90 -4.46
CA ALA A 24 1.34 -11.12 -5.77
C ALA A 24 1.55 -12.55 -6.23
N SER A 25 0.56 -13.09 -6.93
CA SER A 25 0.64 -14.40 -7.56
C SER A 25 -0.03 -14.34 -8.93
N GLY A 26 0.38 -15.24 -9.82
CA GLY A 26 -0.16 -15.33 -11.18
C GLY A 26 0.32 -14.18 -12.05
N GLY A 27 1.03 -14.46 -13.11
CA GLY A 27 1.51 -13.45 -14.05
C GLY A 27 2.89 -12.92 -13.70
N THR A 28 3.31 -11.87 -14.40
CA THR A 28 4.65 -11.31 -14.31
C THR A 28 4.62 -10.05 -13.44
N PHE A 29 4.81 -10.23 -12.15
CA PHE A 29 4.72 -9.14 -11.18
C PHE A 29 5.67 -7.99 -11.50
N SER A 30 6.89 -8.32 -11.93
CA SER A 30 7.90 -7.29 -12.22
C SER A 30 7.56 -6.41 -13.42
N SER A 31 6.46 -6.69 -14.12
CA SER A 31 5.98 -5.83 -15.21
C SER A 31 5.07 -4.72 -14.72
N TYR A 32 4.68 -4.72 -13.46
CA TYR A 32 3.66 -3.81 -12.96
C TYR A 32 4.22 -2.83 -11.96
N ALA A 33 3.76 -1.58 -12.03
CA ALA A 33 3.83 -0.67 -10.91
C ALA A 33 2.83 -1.10 -9.86
N VAL A 34 3.08 -0.76 -8.60
CA VAL A 34 2.18 -1.11 -7.50
C VAL A 34 1.90 0.15 -6.69
N GLY A 35 0.63 0.37 -6.39
CA GLY A 35 0.19 1.46 -5.53
C GLY A 35 -0.48 0.94 -4.29
N TRP A 36 -0.41 1.74 -3.22
CA TRP A 36 -1.19 1.56 -2.02
C TRP A 36 -2.22 2.66 -1.95
N PHE A 37 -3.44 2.28 -1.61
CA PHE A 37 -4.58 3.17 -1.44
C PHE A 37 -5.20 2.88 -0.09
N ARG A 38 -5.98 3.82 0.44
CA ARG A 38 -6.71 3.59 1.68
C ARG A 38 -8.09 4.20 1.62
N GLN A 39 -9.01 3.62 2.38
CA GLN A 39 -10.37 4.12 2.47
C GLN A 39 -10.80 4.10 3.93
N ALA A 40 -11.02 5.30 4.48
CA ALA A 40 -11.55 5.46 5.81
C ALA A 40 -13.07 5.37 5.78
N PRO A 41 -13.72 5.02 6.91
CA PRO A 41 -15.18 4.92 6.94
C PRO A 41 -15.85 6.22 6.50
N GLY A 42 -16.78 6.11 5.57
CA GLY A 42 -17.55 7.25 5.08
C GLY A 42 -16.80 8.18 4.16
N LYS A 43 -15.57 7.84 3.77
CA LYS A 43 -14.76 8.68 2.91
C LYS A 43 -14.44 7.96 1.61
N GLU A 44 -13.96 8.72 0.62
CA GLU A 44 -13.55 8.15 -0.65
C GLU A 44 -12.17 7.52 -0.51
N ARG A 45 -11.91 6.54 -1.37
CA ARG A 45 -10.60 5.92 -1.43
C ARG A 45 -9.57 6.95 -1.90
N GLU A 46 -8.43 6.99 -1.23
CA GLU A 46 -7.39 7.95 -1.57
C GLU A 46 -6.06 7.24 -1.82
N PHE A 47 -5.25 7.85 -2.66
CA PHE A 47 -3.89 7.39 -2.96
C PHE A 47 -2.99 7.58 -1.73
N VAL A 48 -2.11 6.62 -1.49
CA VAL A 48 -1.14 6.68 -0.39
C VAL A 48 0.28 6.73 -0.94
N ALA A 49 0.67 5.74 -1.75
CA ALA A 49 2.04 5.65 -2.26
C ALA A 49 2.07 4.74 -3.48
N ALA A 50 3.09 4.89 -4.30
CA ALA A 50 3.29 4.01 -5.45
C ALA A 50 4.78 3.80 -5.71
N VAL A 51 5.09 2.66 -6.32
CA VAL A 51 6.46 2.30 -6.68
C VAL A 51 6.46 1.76 -8.11
N SER A 52 7.48 2.16 -8.89
CA SER A 52 7.65 1.71 -10.26
C SER A 52 7.95 0.21 -10.31
N TRP A 53 7.85 -0.38 -11.52
CA TRP A 53 8.10 -1.81 -11.70
C TRP A 53 9.52 -2.21 -11.26
N SER A 54 10.51 -1.34 -11.42
CA SER A 54 11.89 -1.62 -11.04
C SER A 54 12.21 -1.28 -9.59
N GLY A 55 11.33 -0.53 -8.92
CA GLY A 55 11.58 -0.03 -7.58
C GLY A 55 12.35 1.27 -7.51
N ASP A 56 12.73 1.83 -8.66
CA ASP A 56 13.62 3.00 -8.70
C ASP A 56 12.89 4.32 -8.43
N SER A 57 11.58 4.38 -8.62
CA SER A 57 10.81 5.60 -8.46
C SER A 57 9.67 5.37 -7.48
N THR A 58 9.49 6.28 -6.55
CA THR A 58 8.41 6.23 -5.57
C THR A 58 7.69 7.55 -5.53
N TYR A 59 6.38 7.50 -5.25
CA TYR A 59 5.54 8.67 -5.07
C TYR A 59 4.71 8.51 -3.81
N TYR A 60 4.46 9.61 -3.12
CA TYR A 60 3.72 9.61 -1.86
C TYR A 60 2.68 10.73 -1.85
N ALA A 61 1.55 10.45 -1.21
CA ALA A 61 0.60 11.51 -0.89
C ALA A 61 1.21 12.44 0.17
N ASP A 62 0.85 13.72 0.11
CA ASP A 62 1.40 14.71 1.04
C ASP A 62 1.14 14.31 2.50
N SER A 63 0.00 13.69 2.78
CA SER A 63 -0.39 13.34 4.15
C SER A 63 0.50 12.27 4.78
N VAL A 64 1.25 11.52 3.97
CA VAL A 64 2.10 10.44 4.48
C VAL A 64 3.58 10.64 4.17
N GLU A 65 3.94 11.67 3.41
CA GLU A 65 5.31 11.96 3.04
C GLU A 65 6.18 12.09 4.28
N GLY A 66 7.32 11.41 4.28
CA GLY A 66 8.24 11.43 5.42
C GLY A 66 7.90 10.45 6.54
N ARG A 67 6.71 9.86 6.54
CA ARG A 67 6.31 8.88 7.55
C ARG A 67 6.19 7.47 6.97
N PHE A 68 5.73 7.36 5.73
CA PHE A 68 5.54 6.06 5.07
C PHE A 68 6.61 5.86 4.01
N THR A 69 7.02 4.60 3.83
CA THR A 69 7.99 4.23 2.81
C THR A 69 7.47 3.00 2.07
N ILE A 70 7.39 3.11 0.74
CA ILE A 70 7.03 1.98 -0.11
C ILE A 70 8.30 1.38 -0.69
N SER A 71 8.35 0.05 -0.78
CA SER A 71 9.47 -0.67 -1.39
C SER A 71 8.95 -1.97 -1.98
N ARG A 72 9.76 -2.61 -2.82
CA ARG A 72 9.37 -3.89 -3.42
C ARG A 72 10.54 -4.82 -3.52
N ASP A 73 10.21 -6.11 -3.49
CA ASP A 73 11.17 -7.20 -3.69
C ASP A 73 10.59 -8.10 -4.79
N ASN A 74 11.08 -7.92 -6.01
CA ASN A 74 10.55 -8.66 -7.16
C ASN A 74 10.90 -10.15 -7.08
N ALA A 75 11.97 -10.51 -6.39
CA ALA A 75 12.30 -11.93 -6.20
C ALA A 75 11.25 -12.64 -5.34
N LYS A 76 10.59 -11.91 -4.45
CA LYS A 76 9.54 -12.45 -3.59
C LYS A 76 8.14 -12.07 -4.06
N ASN A 77 8.01 -11.35 -5.16
CA ASN A 77 6.72 -10.86 -5.67
C ASN A 77 5.94 -10.13 -4.58
N THR A 78 6.63 -9.25 -3.85
CA THR A 78 6.02 -8.58 -2.69
C THR A 78 6.36 -7.10 -2.71
N VAL A 79 5.38 -6.28 -2.32
CA VAL A 79 5.56 -4.85 -2.09
C VAL A 79 5.23 -4.58 -0.62
N TYR A 80 6.00 -3.68 -0.01
CA TYR A 80 5.87 -3.34 1.40
C TYR A 80 5.49 -1.88 1.54
N LEU A 81 4.69 -1.59 2.57
CA LEU A 81 4.43 -0.22 3.00
C LEU A 81 4.81 -0.14 4.47
N GLN A 82 5.94 0.51 4.75
CA GLN A 82 6.37 0.77 6.12
C GLN A 82 5.70 2.04 6.59
N MET A 83 4.92 1.94 7.65
CA MET A 83 4.15 3.06 8.17
C MET A 83 4.68 3.40 9.56
N ASN A 84 5.30 4.57 9.68
CA ASN A 84 5.86 5.06 10.94
C ASN A 84 5.05 6.23 11.47
N SER A 85 5.18 6.50 12.76
CA SER A 85 4.52 7.64 13.41
C SER A 85 3.03 7.68 13.10
N LEU A 86 2.36 6.54 13.29
CA LEU A 86 0.96 6.41 12.94
C LEU A 86 0.08 7.35 13.75
N LYS A 87 -0.97 7.85 13.12
CA LYS A 87 -1.94 8.79 13.69
C LYS A 87 -3.33 8.20 13.58
N PRO A 88 -4.27 8.63 14.45
CA PRO A 88 -5.66 8.16 14.30
C PRO A 88 -6.24 8.40 12.91
N GLU A 89 -5.82 9.46 12.24
CA GLU A 89 -6.27 9.79 10.87
C GLU A 89 -5.81 8.76 9.84
N ASP A 90 -4.83 7.92 10.18
CA ASP A 90 -4.38 6.85 9.28
C ASP A 90 -5.29 5.61 9.32
N THR A 91 -6.27 5.59 10.21
CA THR A 91 -7.22 4.48 10.31
C THR A 91 -8.00 4.33 9.02
N ALA A 92 -7.91 3.16 8.40
CA ALA A 92 -8.56 2.88 7.12
C ALA A 92 -8.36 1.41 6.75
N VAL A 93 -9.09 0.98 5.72
CA VAL A 93 -8.74 -0.25 5.01
C VAL A 93 -7.71 0.14 3.95
N TYR A 94 -6.59 -0.58 3.93
CA TYR A 94 -5.50 -0.34 2.98
C TYR A 94 -5.52 -1.39 1.90
N TYR A 95 -5.46 -0.93 0.64
CA TYR A 95 -5.51 -1.79 -0.56
C TYR A 95 -4.24 -1.62 -1.35
N CYS A 96 -3.72 -2.71 -1.90
CA CYS A 96 -2.69 -2.61 -2.92
C CYS A 96 -3.30 -2.86 -4.29
N ALA A 97 -2.70 -2.26 -5.30
CA ALA A 97 -3.16 -2.38 -6.68
C ALA A 97 -1.96 -2.46 -7.61
N ALA A 98 -2.10 -3.21 -8.69
CA ALA A 98 -1.04 -3.38 -9.68
C ALA A 98 -1.55 -2.97 -11.05
N GLY A 99 -0.70 -2.30 -11.83
CA GLY A 99 -1.06 -1.85 -13.16
C GLY A 99 0.05 -1.05 -13.79
N ASP A 100 -0.33 -0.20 -14.72
CA ASP A 100 0.61 0.74 -15.32
C ASP A 100 0.96 1.83 -14.32
N TRP A 101 2.04 2.55 -14.61
CA TRP A 101 2.56 3.55 -13.68
C TRP A 101 1.62 4.75 -13.45
N LEU A 102 0.68 4.97 -14.32
CA LEU A 102 -0.23 6.10 -14.21
C LEU A 102 -1.21 5.89 -13.05
N VAL A 103 -1.50 6.95 -12.33
CA VAL A 103 -2.19 6.93 -11.04
C VAL A 103 -3.55 6.23 -11.07
N ASP A 104 -4.28 6.35 -12.15
CA ASP A 104 -5.62 5.76 -12.28
C ASP A 104 -5.67 4.55 -13.18
N GLN A 105 -4.54 3.93 -13.48
CA GLN A 105 -4.43 2.83 -14.42
C GLN A 105 -4.07 1.53 -13.71
N TYR A 106 -4.80 1.19 -12.65
CA TYR A 106 -4.57 -0.04 -11.90
C TYR A 106 -5.63 -1.06 -12.27
N ASP A 107 -5.18 -2.21 -12.78
CA ASP A 107 -6.06 -3.26 -13.31
C ASP A 107 -6.41 -4.31 -12.27
N TYR A 108 -5.55 -4.48 -11.26
CA TYR A 108 -5.70 -5.56 -10.28
C TYR A 108 -5.69 -4.95 -8.88
N TRP A 109 -6.58 -5.43 -8.03
CA TRP A 109 -6.75 -4.90 -6.66
C TRP A 109 -6.81 -6.04 -5.67
N GLY A 110 -6.19 -5.85 -4.51
CA GLY A 110 -6.32 -6.76 -3.40
C GLY A 110 -7.63 -6.55 -2.66
N GLN A 111 -7.85 -7.34 -1.62
CA GLN A 111 -9.09 -7.31 -0.85
C GLN A 111 -9.04 -6.33 0.31
N GLY A 112 -7.85 -5.88 0.67
CA GLY A 112 -7.66 -4.89 1.72
C GLY A 112 -7.30 -5.50 3.06
N THR A 113 -6.62 -4.70 3.88
CA THR A 113 -6.30 -5.04 5.26
C THR A 113 -6.62 -3.85 6.14
N GLN A 114 -7.27 -4.08 7.27
CA GLN A 114 -7.71 -3.02 8.17
C GLN A 114 -6.55 -2.56 9.05
N VAL A 115 -6.35 -1.25 9.11
CA VAL A 115 -5.43 -0.63 10.07
C VAL A 115 -6.25 0.31 10.94
N THR A 116 -6.16 0.12 12.26
CA THR A 116 -6.86 0.96 13.22
C THR A 116 -5.83 1.53 14.18
N VAL A 117 -5.79 2.86 14.28
CA VAL A 117 -4.84 3.57 15.14
C VAL A 117 -5.63 4.29 16.22
N SER A 118 -5.44 3.87 17.47
CA SER A 118 -6.11 4.50 18.61
C SER A 118 -5.21 5.58 19.22
N SER A 119 -5.84 6.57 19.80
CA SER A 119 -5.10 7.66 20.46
C SER A 119 -4.75 7.33 21.91
#